data_5328db8f25fd091489b2db666d59893d
#
_entry.id   5328db8f25fd091489b2db666d59893d
#
_cell.length_a   1.000
_cell.length_b   1.000
_cell.length_c   1.000
_cell.angle_alpha   90.00
_cell.angle_beta   90.00
_cell.angle_gamma   90.00
#
_symmetry.space_group_name_H-M   'P 1'
#
loop_
_entity.id
_entity.type
_entity.pdbx_description
1 polymer ?
#
loop_
_entity_poly.entity_id
_entity_poly.type
_entity_poly.pdbx_seq_one_letter_code
_entity_poly.pdbx_strand_id
1 'polypeptide(L)'
;MSNAFYSGRNYGIQQIGLNPSIIYNHKSGLAFSVYSYGMGKTPGLITLTDLGVSFKLRLHPKLTITPGYDYLYNRLESNKVLFNALNLGIGLNLKIFSIGNYLGFSFGGGMSSWYEELSLSKYINVFYKEKASLAISPTIVGIMGTKFSQTLIYDGEIDTTTSINSYDFLPLCIGLQLPVILTFHSFSLTVSPHYDIPLNIIRPTELSIPGNPFYVTCKISYTLSFKNKKH
;
A
#
# COMPACT_ATOMS: atom_id res chain seq x y z
N MET A 1 0.88 2.62 -4.68
CA MET A 1 0.57 1.19 -4.83
C MET A 1 -0.50 1.09 -5.91
N SER A 2 -0.30 0.36 -6.98
CA SER A 2 -1.42 0.16 -7.91
C SER A 2 -2.38 -0.81 -7.21
N ASN A 3 -3.59 -0.38 -6.93
CA ASN A 3 -4.61 -1.20 -6.28
C ASN A 3 -5.01 -2.46 -7.06
N ALA A 4 -4.46 -2.65 -8.25
CA ALA A 4 -4.56 -3.90 -8.98
C ALA A 4 -4.00 -5.10 -8.19
N PHE A 5 -3.17 -4.86 -7.17
CA PHE A 5 -2.55 -5.85 -6.31
C PHE A 5 -2.98 -5.76 -4.84
N TYR A 6 -3.89 -4.85 -4.51
CA TYR A 6 -4.44 -4.81 -3.17
C TYR A 6 -5.12 -6.16 -2.91
N SER A 7 -4.59 -6.90 -1.96
CA SER A 7 -5.07 -8.23 -1.59
C SER A 7 -4.66 -9.39 -2.51
N GLY A 8 -3.55 -9.32 -3.23
CA GLY A 8 -3.09 -10.43 -4.09
C GLY A 8 -4.00 -10.72 -5.28
N ARG A 9 -4.86 -9.76 -5.66
CA ARG A 9 -5.72 -9.86 -6.85
C ARG A 9 -5.09 -9.17 -8.02
N ASN A 10 -4.74 -9.91 -9.05
CA ASN A 10 -4.44 -9.37 -10.37
C ASN A 10 -5.72 -9.42 -11.20
N TYR A 11 -6.20 -8.25 -11.63
CA TYR A 11 -7.38 -8.16 -12.49
C TYR A 11 -7.10 -8.49 -13.96
N GLY A 12 -5.91 -9.06 -14.27
CA GLY A 12 -5.57 -9.51 -15.62
C GLY A 12 -5.42 -8.40 -16.67
N ILE A 13 -5.48 -7.13 -16.26
CA ILE A 13 -5.39 -5.99 -17.16
C ILE A 13 -4.01 -5.35 -16.99
N GLN A 14 -3.20 -5.36 -18.03
CA GLN A 14 -1.98 -4.55 -18.06
C GLN A 14 -2.38 -3.07 -18.07
N GLN A 15 -2.21 -2.41 -16.93
CA GLN A 15 -2.56 -0.99 -16.78
C GLN A 15 -1.35 -0.21 -16.27
N ILE A 16 -1.16 0.96 -16.84
CA ILE A 16 -0.25 1.96 -16.29
C ILE A 16 -1.03 2.72 -15.22
N GLY A 17 -0.66 2.55 -13.96
CA GLY A 17 -1.19 3.35 -12.86
C GLY A 17 -0.31 4.58 -12.62
N LEU A 18 -0.93 5.76 -12.51
CA LEU A 18 -0.27 6.98 -12.06
C LEU A 18 -0.74 7.31 -10.64
N ASN A 19 0.22 7.39 -9.71
CA ASN A 19 -0.07 7.65 -8.30
C ASN A 19 0.69 8.89 -7.80
N PRO A 20 0.28 10.11 -8.21
CA PRO A 20 0.88 11.31 -7.68
C PRO A 20 0.62 11.45 -6.18
N SER A 21 1.61 11.94 -5.45
CA SER A 21 1.47 12.16 -4.01
C SER A 21 2.22 13.41 -3.55
N ILE A 22 1.68 14.05 -2.52
CA ILE A 22 2.32 15.14 -1.78
C ILE A 22 2.38 14.74 -0.32
N ILE A 23 3.57 14.80 0.27
CA ILE A 23 3.77 14.47 1.68
C ILE A 23 4.50 15.66 2.33
N TYR A 24 3.88 16.21 3.38
CA TYR A 24 4.49 17.21 4.24
C TYR A 24 4.89 16.57 5.56
N ASN A 25 6.18 16.66 5.92
CA ASN A 25 6.71 16.16 7.18
C ASN A 25 7.16 17.34 8.05
N HIS A 26 6.57 17.46 9.23
CA HIS A 26 6.96 18.46 10.22
C HIS A 26 8.03 17.87 11.16
N LYS A 27 8.91 18.74 11.70
CA LYS A 27 9.98 18.34 12.63
C LYS A 27 9.49 17.68 13.94
N SER A 28 8.25 17.91 14.33
CA SER A 28 7.62 17.24 15.49
C SER A 28 7.32 15.76 15.28
N GLY A 29 7.43 15.28 14.05
CA GLY A 29 6.99 13.92 13.66
C GLY A 29 5.60 13.88 13.02
N LEU A 30 4.84 14.99 13.04
CA LEU A 30 3.56 15.07 12.34
C LEU A 30 3.77 15.08 10.83
N ALA A 31 2.97 14.31 10.11
CA ALA A 31 2.98 14.27 8.66
C ALA A 31 1.55 14.36 8.11
N PHE A 32 1.42 15.04 6.98
CA PHE A 32 0.20 15.08 6.17
C PHE A 32 0.51 14.53 4.80
N SER A 33 -0.38 13.73 4.25
CA SER A 33 -0.22 13.11 2.94
C SER A 33 -1.48 13.24 2.10
N VAL A 34 -1.27 13.43 0.81
CA VAL A 34 -2.31 13.32 -0.22
C VAL A 34 -1.78 12.36 -1.26
N TYR A 35 -2.46 11.26 -1.46
CA TYR A 35 -2.19 10.32 -2.54
C TYR A 35 -3.37 10.32 -3.49
N SER A 36 -3.10 10.26 -4.78
CA SER A 36 -4.13 10.11 -5.80
C SER A 36 -3.79 8.91 -6.66
N TYR A 37 -4.78 8.11 -6.93
CA TYR A 37 -4.63 6.88 -7.70
C TYR A 37 -5.44 6.99 -8.98
N GLY A 38 -4.77 6.87 -10.10
CA GLY A 38 -5.40 6.81 -11.42
C GLY A 38 -5.34 5.40 -11.96
N MET A 39 -6.49 4.80 -12.20
CA MET A 39 -6.61 3.49 -12.82
C MET A 39 -7.48 3.60 -14.08
N GLY A 40 -7.13 2.82 -15.11
CA GLY A 40 -7.99 2.70 -16.29
C GLY A 40 -7.26 2.84 -17.62
N LYS A 41 -8.02 2.58 -18.70
CA LYS A 41 -7.54 2.68 -20.08
C LYS A 41 -7.24 4.14 -20.49
N THR A 42 -7.77 5.11 -19.76
CA THR A 42 -7.57 6.54 -20.03
C THR A 42 -6.57 7.07 -19.01
N PRO A 43 -5.32 7.38 -19.42
CA PRO A 43 -4.35 8.01 -18.54
C PRO A 43 -4.89 9.35 -18.01
N GLY A 44 -4.80 9.57 -16.70
CA GLY A 44 -5.15 10.85 -16.07
C GLY A 44 -6.49 10.89 -15.32
N LEU A 45 -7.31 9.85 -15.36
CA LEU A 45 -8.49 9.79 -14.50
C LEU A 45 -8.09 9.42 -13.06
N ILE A 46 -8.13 10.40 -12.15
CA ILE A 46 -8.00 10.15 -10.72
C ILE A 46 -9.28 9.49 -10.22
N THR A 47 -9.15 8.26 -9.76
CA THR A 47 -10.29 7.44 -9.33
C THR A 47 -10.44 7.40 -7.81
N LEU A 48 -9.30 7.45 -7.10
CA LEU A 48 -9.24 7.41 -5.65
C LEU A 48 -8.33 8.52 -5.15
N THR A 49 -8.74 9.21 -4.09
CA THR A 49 -7.89 10.15 -3.36
C THR A 49 -7.84 9.74 -1.90
N ASP A 50 -6.64 9.69 -1.36
CA ASP A 50 -6.35 9.35 0.03
C ASP A 50 -5.74 10.57 0.72
N LEU A 51 -6.36 11.00 1.81
CA LEU A 51 -5.93 12.11 2.65
C LEU A 51 -5.48 11.54 3.98
N GLY A 52 -4.18 11.58 4.26
CA GLY A 52 -3.60 10.98 5.45
C GLY A 52 -3.04 12.00 6.44
N VAL A 53 -3.15 11.66 7.71
CA VAL A 53 -2.42 12.29 8.80
C VAL A 53 -1.75 11.22 9.64
N SER A 54 -0.49 11.41 9.99
CA SER A 54 0.24 10.44 10.83
C SER A 54 1.20 11.16 11.78
N PHE A 55 1.60 10.46 12.83
CA PHE A 55 2.54 11.00 13.81
C PHE A 55 3.64 9.98 14.10
N LYS A 56 4.87 10.32 13.74
CA LYS A 56 6.05 9.48 13.93
C LYS A 56 6.65 9.65 15.31
N LEU A 57 6.50 8.64 16.16
CA LEU A 57 7.08 8.53 17.49
C LEU A 57 8.35 7.69 17.44
N ARG A 58 9.49 8.26 17.80
CA ARG A 58 10.73 7.51 17.97
C ARG A 58 10.91 7.18 19.46
N LEU A 59 10.47 5.99 19.87
CA LEU A 59 10.57 5.53 21.25
C LEU A 59 12.01 5.11 21.60
N HIS A 60 12.76 4.63 20.63
CA HIS A 60 14.16 4.24 20.77
C HIS A 60 14.87 4.51 19.43
N PRO A 61 16.20 4.68 19.36
CA PRO A 61 16.94 4.85 18.10
C PRO A 61 16.64 3.76 17.07
N LYS A 62 16.25 2.55 17.53
CA LYS A 62 15.89 1.42 16.68
C LYS A 62 14.40 1.20 16.51
N LEU A 63 13.54 1.80 17.37
CA LEU A 63 12.10 1.55 17.40
C LEU A 63 11.31 2.81 17.07
N THR A 64 10.48 2.73 16.08
CA THR A 64 9.55 3.79 15.65
C THR A 64 8.13 3.27 15.64
N ILE A 65 7.19 4.07 16.13
CA ILE A 65 5.75 3.81 16.04
C ILE A 65 5.12 4.98 15.29
N THR A 66 4.22 4.68 14.37
CA THR A 66 3.58 5.68 13.51
C THR A 66 2.08 5.43 13.44
N PRO A 67 1.30 5.90 14.43
CA PRO A 67 -0.15 5.94 14.29
C PRO A 67 -0.55 6.91 13.19
N GLY A 68 -1.65 6.60 12.50
CA GLY A 68 -2.18 7.42 11.43
C GLY A 68 -3.67 7.22 11.21
N TYR A 69 -4.24 8.14 10.46
CA TYR A 69 -5.61 8.11 9.99
C TYR A 69 -5.63 8.54 8.53
N ASP A 70 -6.35 7.78 7.71
CA ASP A 70 -6.55 8.06 6.30
C ASP A 70 -8.03 8.17 5.99
N TYR A 71 -8.35 9.10 5.10
CA TYR A 71 -9.66 9.30 4.54
C TYR A 71 -9.63 9.05 3.05
N LEU A 72 -10.33 8.00 2.60
CA LEU A 72 -10.30 7.51 1.24
C LEU A 72 -11.57 7.96 0.50
N TYR A 73 -11.40 8.74 -0.56
CA TYR A 73 -12.48 9.18 -1.43
C TYR A 73 -12.41 8.45 -2.76
N ASN A 74 -13.42 7.63 -3.08
CA ASN A 74 -13.54 6.94 -4.36
C ASN A 74 -14.55 7.66 -5.27
N ARG A 75 -14.10 8.04 -6.47
CA ARG A 75 -14.92 8.79 -7.43
C ARG A 75 -15.72 7.88 -8.37
N LEU A 76 -15.27 6.62 -8.57
CA LEU A 76 -15.86 5.71 -9.56
C LEU A 76 -17.15 5.05 -9.11
N GLU A 77 -17.39 4.98 -7.82
CA GLU A 77 -18.62 4.37 -7.32
C GLU A 77 -19.72 5.42 -7.26
N SER A 78 -20.85 5.10 -7.90
CA SER A 78 -22.07 5.93 -7.91
C SER A 78 -22.60 6.24 -6.50
N ASN A 79 -22.29 5.40 -5.54
CA ASN A 79 -22.57 5.57 -4.11
C ASN A 79 -21.28 5.99 -3.41
N LYS A 80 -20.81 7.20 -3.56
CA LYS A 80 -19.64 7.83 -2.91
C LYS A 80 -19.25 7.14 -1.59
N VAL A 81 -18.68 5.94 -1.67
CA VAL A 81 -18.29 5.17 -0.48
C VAL A 81 -17.06 5.84 0.07
N LEU A 82 -17.23 6.49 1.21
CA LEU A 82 -16.13 7.08 1.96
C LEU A 82 -15.58 5.99 2.87
N PHE A 83 -14.30 5.71 2.74
CA PHE A 83 -13.62 4.81 3.65
C PHE A 83 -12.75 5.61 4.59
N ASN A 84 -12.80 5.26 5.86
CA ASN A 84 -11.89 5.74 6.87
C ASN A 84 -10.93 4.61 7.20
N ALA A 85 -9.68 4.92 7.47
CA ALA A 85 -8.71 3.93 7.92
C ALA A 85 -7.91 4.44 9.12
N LEU A 86 -7.82 3.62 10.15
CA LEU A 86 -6.90 3.79 11.25
C LEU A 86 -5.67 2.93 10.98
N ASN A 87 -4.50 3.50 11.11
CA ASN A 87 -3.25 2.85 10.77
C ASN A 87 -2.27 2.88 11.93
N LEU A 88 -1.47 1.82 12.05
CA LEU A 88 -0.38 1.74 13.01
C LEU A 88 0.83 1.13 12.32
N GLY A 89 1.85 1.93 12.08
CA GLY A 89 3.15 1.47 11.63
C GLY A 89 4.09 1.22 12.79
N ILE A 90 4.80 0.09 12.80
CA ILE A 90 5.86 -0.24 13.75
C ILE A 90 7.11 -0.56 12.96
N GLY A 91 8.21 0.15 13.21
CA GLY A 91 9.50 -0.07 12.56
C GLY A 91 10.58 -0.39 13.56
N LEU A 92 11.27 -1.52 13.36
CA LEU A 92 12.44 -1.92 14.12
C LEU A 92 13.66 -1.95 13.19
N ASN A 93 14.61 -1.06 13.43
CA ASN A 93 15.84 -0.98 12.65
C ASN A 93 16.99 -1.67 13.40
N LEU A 94 17.41 -2.81 12.89
CA LEU A 94 18.58 -3.56 13.36
C LEU A 94 19.75 -3.28 12.40
N LYS A 95 20.99 -3.39 12.88
CA LYS A 95 22.16 -3.07 12.04
C LYS A 95 22.22 -3.82 10.71
N ILE A 96 21.69 -5.03 10.67
CA ILE A 96 21.77 -5.94 9.51
C ILE A 96 20.52 -5.81 8.64
N PHE A 97 19.34 -5.64 9.24
CA PHE A 97 18.05 -5.58 8.56
C PHE A 97 17.06 -4.73 9.34
N SER A 98 15.97 -4.37 8.69
CA SER A 98 14.84 -3.66 9.29
C SER A 98 13.59 -4.53 9.20
N ILE A 99 12.81 -4.54 10.28
CA ILE A 99 11.50 -5.16 10.33
C ILE A 99 10.48 -4.04 10.37
N GLY A 100 9.47 -4.11 9.51
CA GLY A 100 8.31 -3.24 9.51
C GLY A 100 7.05 -4.07 9.74
N ASN A 101 6.15 -3.55 10.54
CA ASN A 101 4.78 -4.04 10.64
C ASN A 101 3.84 -2.85 10.43
N TYR A 102 2.83 -3.03 9.60
CA TYR A 102 1.80 -2.04 9.34
C TYR A 102 0.43 -2.69 9.49
N LEU A 103 -0.33 -2.19 10.43
CA LEU A 103 -1.70 -2.60 10.71
C LEU A 103 -2.65 -1.51 10.22
N GLY A 104 -3.69 -1.91 9.51
CA GLY A 104 -4.74 -1.02 9.05
C GLY A 104 -6.13 -1.58 9.38
N PHE A 105 -7.00 -0.72 9.84
CA PHE A 105 -8.41 -1.00 10.03
C PHE A 105 -9.22 0.01 9.25
N SER A 106 -9.88 -0.43 8.18
CA SER A 106 -10.70 0.41 7.32
C SER A 106 -12.18 0.19 7.63
N PHE A 107 -12.97 1.27 7.64
CA PHE A 107 -14.40 1.23 7.94
C PHE A 107 -15.16 2.30 7.17
N GLY A 108 -16.43 2.03 6.87
CA GLY A 108 -17.34 2.92 6.13
C GLY A 108 -18.26 2.13 5.22
N GLY A 109 -19.34 2.75 4.75
CA GLY A 109 -20.28 2.11 3.82
C GLY A 109 -20.92 0.80 4.32
N GLY A 110 -21.00 0.59 5.65
CA GLY A 110 -21.51 -0.64 6.24
C GLY A 110 -20.54 -1.81 6.23
N MET A 111 -19.29 -1.59 5.85
CA MET A 111 -18.23 -2.60 5.79
C MET A 111 -17.04 -2.22 6.66
N SER A 112 -16.29 -3.22 7.10
CA SER A 112 -15.01 -3.03 7.76
C SER A 112 -14.01 -4.09 7.29
N SER A 113 -12.72 -3.76 7.30
CA SER A 113 -11.66 -4.69 6.92
C SER A 113 -10.40 -4.44 7.73
N TRP A 114 -9.70 -5.51 8.03
CA TRP A 114 -8.37 -5.49 8.62
C TRP A 114 -7.32 -5.80 7.55
N TYR A 115 -6.18 -5.17 7.70
CA TYR A 115 -5.02 -5.35 6.85
C TYR A 115 -3.77 -5.35 7.72
N GLU A 116 -2.88 -6.29 7.46
CA GLU A 116 -1.56 -6.35 8.09
C GLU A 116 -0.50 -6.60 7.03
N GLU A 117 0.58 -5.84 7.11
CA GLU A 117 1.78 -6.03 6.31
C GLU A 117 2.97 -6.19 7.24
N LEU A 118 3.64 -7.34 7.14
CA LEU A 118 4.91 -7.60 7.80
C LEU A 118 6.02 -7.56 6.76
N SER A 119 7.03 -6.74 6.97
CA SER A 119 8.15 -6.59 6.03
C SER A 119 9.50 -6.84 6.70
N LEU A 120 10.39 -7.48 5.95
CA LEU A 120 11.80 -7.64 6.29
C LEU A 120 12.63 -7.06 5.15
N SER A 121 13.46 -6.07 5.44
CA SER A 121 14.25 -5.40 4.42
C SER A 121 15.69 -5.19 4.85
N LYS A 122 16.60 -5.08 3.87
CA LYS A 122 18.00 -4.71 4.09
C LYS A 122 18.37 -3.58 3.15
N TYR A 123 18.75 -2.45 3.73
CA TYR A 123 19.25 -1.32 2.96
C TYR A 123 20.74 -1.47 2.70
N ILE A 124 21.17 -1.44 1.43
CA ILE A 124 22.55 -1.63 0.99
C ILE A 124 22.95 -0.42 0.14
N ASN A 125 23.88 0.37 0.63
CA ASN A 125 24.50 1.42 -0.17
C ASN A 125 25.50 0.78 -1.14
N VAL A 126 25.21 0.89 -2.44
CA VAL A 126 26.10 0.45 -3.51
C VAL A 126 27.15 1.51 -3.82
N PHE A 127 26.70 2.76 -3.75
CA PHE A 127 27.52 3.91 -4.06
C PHE A 127 27.02 5.13 -3.29
N TYR A 128 27.96 5.93 -2.74
CA TYR A 128 27.65 7.17 -2.03
C TYR A 128 28.69 8.24 -2.34
N LYS A 129 28.24 9.40 -2.82
CA LYS A 129 29.00 10.65 -2.90
C LYS A 129 28.13 11.78 -2.36
N GLU A 130 28.73 12.94 -2.06
CA GLU A 130 28.03 14.09 -1.45
C GLU A 130 26.69 14.45 -2.11
N LYS A 131 26.58 14.31 -3.43
CA LYS A 131 25.42 14.75 -4.21
C LYS A 131 24.64 13.62 -4.88
N ALA A 132 25.15 12.40 -4.81
CA ALA A 132 24.55 11.25 -5.48
C ALA A 132 24.73 9.98 -4.67
N SER A 133 23.71 9.14 -4.62
CA SER A 133 23.79 7.81 -4.01
C SER A 133 22.98 6.80 -4.80
N LEU A 134 23.46 5.56 -4.79
CA LEU A 134 22.75 4.41 -5.31
C LEU A 134 22.63 3.40 -4.19
N ALA A 135 21.41 2.96 -3.93
CA ALA A 135 21.13 1.92 -2.94
C ALA A 135 20.19 0.87 -3.51
N ILE A 136 20.26 -0.33 -2.96
CA ILE A 136 19.29 -1.39 -3.18
C ILE A 136 18.69 -1.80 -1.84
N SER A 137 17.41 -2.17 -1.85
CA SER A 137 16.71 -2.54 -0.61
C SER A 137 15.87 -3.81 -0.81
N PRO A 138 16.51 -5.00 -0.94
CA PRO A 138 15.75 -6.24 -1.03
C PRO A 138 14.80 -6.36 0.16
N THR A 139 13.53 -6.66 -0.12
CA THR A 139 12.46 -6.70 0.86
C THR A 139 11.58 -7.92 0.62
N ILE A 140 11.25 -8.60 1.70
CA ILE A 140 10.22 -9.64 1.73
C ILE A 140 9.03 -9.07 2.49
N VAL A 141 7.83 -9.24 1.94
CA VAL A 141 6.59 -8.71 2.51
C VAL A 141 5.59 -9.85 2.64
N GLY A 142 5.06 -10.04 3.84
CA GLY A 142 3.89 -10.88 4.09
C GLY A 142 2.66 -10.00 4.25
N ILE A 143 1.59 -10.30 3.53
CA ILE A 143 0.33 -9.56 3.59
C ILE A 143 -0.76 -10.48 4.11
N MET A 144 -1.47 -10.01 5.14
CA MET A 144 -2.68 -10.61 5.67
C MET A 144 -3.83 -9.61 5.58
N GLY A 145 -5.05 -10.09 5.49
CA GLY A 145 -6.18 -9.18 5.41
C GLY A 145 -7.52 -9.89 5.48
N THR A 146 -8.57 -9.09 5.67
CA THR A 146 -9.95 -9.59 5.68
C THR A 146 -10.37 -9.93 4.26
N LYS A 147 -10.78 -11.17 4.08
CA LYS A 147 -11.40 -11.67 2.86
C LYS A 147 -12.90 -11.62 3.02
N PHE A 148 -13.56 -10.89 2.14
CA PHE A 148 -15.00 -10.95 2.00
C PHE A 148 -15.37 -12.05 1.00
N SER A 149 -16.25 -12.98 1.40
CA SER A 149 -16.86 -13.94 0.50
C SER A 149 -18.37 -13.90 0.65
N GLN A 150 -19.06 -13.89 -0.47
CA GLN A 150 -20.51 -13.97 -0.54
C GLN A 150 -20.88 -15.31 -1.18
N THR A 151 -21.64 -16.12 -0.45
CA THR A 151 -22.21 -17.35 -0.96
C THR A 151 -23.69 -17.12 -1.21
N LEU A 152 -24.12 -17.31 -2.45
CA LEU A 152 -25.54 -17.30 -2.83
C LEU A 152 -26.06 -18.70 -2.67
N ILE A 153 -27.03 -18.89 -1.79
CA ILE A 153 -27.76 -20.15 -1.63
C ILE A 153 -29.12 -19.96 -2.28
N TYR A 154 -29.39 -20.74 -3.33
CA TYR A 154 -30.70 -20.78 -3.95
C TYR A 154 -31.55 -21.87 -3.29
N ASP A 155 -32.68 -21.47 -2.73
CA ASP A 155 -33.68 -22.39 -2.21
C ASP A 155 -34.77 -22.54 -3.26
N GLY A 156 -34.73 -23.69 -3.94
CA GLY A 156 -35.68 -24.03 -5.03
C GLY A 156 -37.10 -24.29 -4.58
N GLU A 157 -37.34 -24.51 -3.28
CA GLU A 157 -38.70 -24.72 -2.77
C GLU A 157 -39.44 -23.40 -2.55
N ILE A 158 -38.72 -22.31 -2.26
CA ILE A 158 -39.30 -21.00 -1.94
C ILE A 158 -39.01 -19.96 -3.04
N ASP A 159 -38.25 -20.32 -4.08
CA ASP A 159 -37.77 -19.42 -5.15
C ASP A 159 -37.09 -18.17 -4.60
N THR A 160 -36.30 -18.34 -3.52
CA THR A 160 -35.55 -17.28 -2.86
C THR A 160 -34.07 -17.55 -2.92
N THR A 161 -33.29 -16.45 -3.07
CA THR A 161 -31.84 -16.49 -2.99
C THR A 161 -31.42 -15.83 -1.71
N THR A 162 -30.78 -16.60 -0.83
CA THR A 162 -30.17 -16.05 0.41
C THR A 162 -28.70 -15.85 0.21
N SER A 163 -28.20 -14.67 0.58
CA SER A 163 -26.76 -14.36 0.58
C SER A 163 -26.18 -14.54 1.97
N ILE A 164 -25.15 -15.36 2.09
CA ILE A 164 -24.34 -15.48 3.31
C ILE A 164 -23.02 -14.77 3.07
N ASN A 165 -22.74 -13.76 3.90
CA ASN A 165 -21.49 -13.02 3.89
C ASN A 165 -20.56 -13.56 4.98
N SER A 166 -19.33 -13.93 4.61
CA SER A 166 -18.30 -14.29 5.59
C SER A 166 -17.09 -13.35 5.47
N TYR A 167 -16.49 -13.08 6.62
CA TYR A 167 -15.29 -12.24 6.75
C TYR A 167 -14.21 -13.06 7.44
N ASP A 168 -13.22 -13.49 6.68
CA ASP A 168 -12.10 -14.27 7.21
C ASP A 168 -10.82 -13.45 7.13
N PHE A 169 -10.04 -13.42 8.23
CA PHE A 169 -8.72 -12.82 8.22
C PHE A 169 -7.69 -13.89 7.85
N LEU A 170 -7.08 -13.76 6.69
CA LEU A 170 -6.24 -14.77 6.07
C LEU A 170 -4.94 -14.19 5.52
N PRO A 171 -3.86 -15.00 5.43
CA PRO A 171 -2.69 -14.62 4.64
C PRO A 171 -3.10 -14.53 3.16
N LEU A 172 -2.78 -13.40 2.53
CA LEU A 172 -3.19 -13.08 1.16
C LEU A 172 -2.06 -13.33 0.16
N CYS A 173 -0.85 -12.84 0.46
CA CYS A 173 0.30 -13.06 -0.42
C CYS A 173 1.63 -12.92 0.32
N ILE A 174 2.69 -13.43 -0.33
CA ILE A 174 4.08 -13.12 -0.01
C ILE A 174 4.65 -12.35 -1.20
N GLY A 175 5.15 -11.15 -0.95
CA GLY A 175 5.78 -10.29 -1.95
C GLY A 175 7.30 -10.30 -1.80
N LEU A 176 7.99 -10.38 -2.94
CA LEU A 176 9.42 -10.13 -3.05
C LEU A 176 9.62 -8.83 -3.82
N GLN A 177 10.39 -7.91 -3.25
CA GLN A 177 10.62 -6.60 -3.85
C GLN A 177 12.12 -6.30 -3.88
N LEU A 178 12.59 -5.67 -4.95
CA LEU A 178 13.98 -5.23 -5.07
C LEU A 178 14.05 -3.75 -5.47
N PRO A 179 13.74 -2.81 -4.57
CA PRO A 179 13.88 -1.39 -4.85
C PRO A 179 15.34 -1.02 -5.15
N VAL A 180 15.55 -0.38 -6.30
CA VAL A 180 16.80 0.30 -6.69
C VAL A 180 16.56 1.78 -6.57
N ILE A 181 17.32 2.46 -5.71
CA ILE A 181 17.10 3.84 -5.31
C ILE A 181 18.29 4.67 -5.76
N LEU A 182 18.08 5.54 -6.73
CA LEU A 182 19.04 6.55 -7.17
C LEU A 182 18.63 7.90 -6.59
N THR A 183 19.52 8.53 -5.82
CA THR A 183 19.30 9.87 -5.27
C THR A 183 20.32 10.83 -5.86
N PHE A 184 19.85 11.97 -6.31
CA PHE A 184 20.68 13.07 -6.79
C PHE A 184 20.17 14.40 -6.24
N HIS A 185 20.92 15.00 -5.32
CA HIS A 185 20.48 16.17 -4.55
C HIS A 185 19.12 15.94 -3.87
N SER A 186 18.12 16.73 -4.25
CA SER A 186 16.75 16.65 -3.75
C SER A 186 15.85 15.69 -4.54
N PHE A 187 16.36 15.12 -5.63
CA PHE A 187 15.64 14.15 -6.45
C PHE A 187 15.94 12.72 -6.04
N SER A 188 14.95 11.86 -6.11
CA SER A 188 15.10 10.43 -5.95
C SER A 188 14.27 9.70 -7.00
N LEU A 189 14.90 8.75 -7.66
CA LEU A 189 14.26 7.78 -8.56
C LEU A 189 14.35 6.42 -7.91
N THR A 190 13.21 5.77 -7.74
CA THR A 190 13.14 4.39 -7.24
C THR A 190 12.48 3.52 -8.30
N VAL A 191 13.17 2.46 -8.71
CA VAL A 191 12.62 1.42 -9.58
C VAL A 191 12.55 0.14 -8.77
N SER A 192 11.36 -0.43 -8.64
CA SER A 192 11.13 -1.61 -7.81
C SER A 192 10.45 -2.70 -8.64
N PRO A 193 11.17 -3.73 -9.06
CA PRO A 193 10.56 -4.98 -9.47
C PRO A 193 9.93 -5.69 -8.28
N HIS A 194 8.76 -6.26 -8.50
CA HIS A 194 7.94 -6.99 -7.53
C HIS A 194 7.57 -8.35 -8.08
N TYR A 195 7.54 -9.33 -7.21
CA TYR A 195 7.02 -10.66 -7.48
C TYR A 195 6.13 -11.10 -6.32
N ASP A 196 4.83 -11.22 -6.57
CA ASP A 196 3.84 -11.52 -5.54
C ASP A 196 3.33 -12.96 -5.69
N ILE A 197 3.49 -13.76 -4.65
CA ILE A 197 3.02 -15.15 -4.57
C ILE A 197 1.69 -15.14 -3.82
N PRO A 198 0.56 -15.33 -4.50
CA PRO A 198 -0.73 -15.37 -3.84
C PRO A 198 -0.88 -16.67 -3.02
N LEU A 199 -1.34 -16.56 -1.78
CA LEU A 199 -1.53 -17.69 -0.87
C LEU A 199 -2.99 -18.17 -0.83
N ASN A 200 -3.94 -17.23 -0.88
CA ASN A 200 -5.37 -17.54 -0.84
C ASN A 200 -6.07 -16.93 -2.06
N ILE A 201 -6.01 -17.65 -3.17
CA ILE A 201 -6.74 -17.28 -4.38
C ILE A 201 -8.21 -17.64 -4.17
N ILE A 202 -9.08 -16.63 -4.11
CA ILE A 202 -10.51 -16.86 -4.40
C ILE A 202 -10.54 -17.18 -5.89
N ARG A 203 -10.96 -18.37 -6.26
CA ARG A 203 -11.36 -18.64 -7.64
C ARG A 203 -12.78 -18.10 -7.82
N PRO A 204 -13.00 -16.92 -8.39
CA PRO A 204 -14.29 -16.61 -8.96
C PRO A 204 -14.39 -17.53 -10.18
N THR A 205 -15.40 -18.32 -10.23
CA THR A 205 -15.83 -19.06 -11.40
C THR A 205 -15.79 -18.09 -12.59
N GLU A 206 -14.81 -18.14 -13.47
CA GLU A 206 -14.74 -17.51 -14.80
C GLU A 206 -13.99 -16.18 -15.00
N LEU A 207 -13.56 -15.41 -14.01
CA LEU A 207 -12.91 -14.09 -14.24
C LEU A 207 -11.49 -13.93 -13.69
N SER A 208 -10.92 -14.93 -13.04
CA SER A 208 -9.51 -14.87 -12.62
C SER A 208 -8.60 -15.53 -13.64
N ILE A 209 -8.20 -14.77 -14.63
CA ILE A 209 -6.96 -15.06 -15.35
C ILE A 209 -5.85 -14.95 -14.28
N PRO A 210 -5.03 -16.01 -14.07
CA PRO A 210 -3.87 -15.90 -13.20
C PRO A 210 -2.98 -14.81 -13.80
N GLY A 211 -3.03 -13.62 -13.23
CA GLY A 211 -2.22 -12.51 -13.69
C GLY A 211 -0.75 -12.83 -13.44
N ASN A 212 0.11 -12.28 -14.25
CA ASN A 212 1.54 -12.36 -14.02
C ASN A 212 1.86 -11.77 -12.63
N PRO A 213 2.40 -12.56 -11.69
CA PRO A 213 2.76 -12.07 -10.35
C PRO A 213 3.90 -11.06 -10.37
N PHE A 214 4.52 -10.83 -11.53
CA PHE A 214 5.60 -9.89 -11.71
C PHE A 214 5.10 -8.55 -12.24
N TYR A 215 5.53 -7.47 -11.59
CA TYR A 215 5.33 -6.09 -12.05
C TYR A 215 6.47 -5.18 -11.60
N VAL A 216 6.56 -4.00 -12.20
CA VAL A 216 7.59 -3.01 -11.87
C VAL A 216 6.90 -1.70 -11.50
N THR A 217 7.31 -1.12 -10.37
CA THR A 217 6.91 0.24 -10.00
C THR A 217 8.07 1.21 -10.21
N CYS A 218 7.74 2.42 -10.65
CA CYS A 218 8.71 3.50 -10.79
C CYS A 218 8.20 4.71 -10.00
N LYS A 219 9.02 5.22 -9.08
CA LYS A 219 8.68 6.38 -8.25
C LYS A 219 9.72 7.47 -8.44
N ILE A 220 9.26 8.67 -8.80
CA ILE A 220 10.09 9.88 -8.82
C ILE A 220 9.66 10.74 -7.63
N SER A 221 10.62 11.22 -6.85
CA SER A 221 10.38 12.07 -5.69
C SER A 221 11.26 13.29 -5.74
N TYR A 222 10.72 14.42 -5.29
CA TYR A 222 11.47 15.64 -5.06
C TYR A 222 11.22 16.12 -3.64
N THR A 223 12.29 16.40 -2.89
CA THR A 223 12.21 16.81 -1.49
C THR A 223 12.55 18.28 -1.34
N LEU A 224 11.58 19.08 -0.88
CA LEU A 224 11.79 20.47 -0.47
C LEU A 224 12.08 20.51 1.04
N SER A 225 13.22 21.11 1.41
CA SER A 225 13.58 21.29 2.82
C SER A 225 13.53 22.77 3.18
N PHE A 226 12.64 23.14 4.09
CA PHE A 226 12.54 24.49 4.60
C PHE A 226 13.44 24.63 5.84
N LYS A 227 14.55 25.35 5.70
CA LYS A 227 15.40 25.73 6.85
C LYS A 227 14.79 26.96 7.50
N ASN A 228 14.33 26.86 8.74
CA ASN A 228 14.06 28.07 9.53
C ASN A 228 15.39 28.80 9.75
N LYS A 229 15.54 29.99 9.18
CA LYS A 229 16.59 30.92 9.61
C LYS A 229 16.30 31.22 11.09
N LYS A 230 17.18 30.79 11.98
CA LYS A 230 17.19 31.32 13.35
C LYS A 230 17.48 32.79 13.22
N HIS A 231 16.54 33.67 13.55
CA HIS A 231 16.76 35.06 13.86
C HIS A 231 17.37 35.14 15.26
#